data_44a97968df8e0e56bf2c48b6972f8c83
#
_entry.id   44a97968df8e0e56bf2c48b6972f8c83
#
_cell.length_a   1.000
_cell.length_b   1.000
_cell.length_c   1.000
_cell.angle_alpha   90.00
_cell.angle_beta   90.00
_cell.angle_gamma   90.00
#
_symmetry.space_group_name_H-M   'P 1'
#
loop_
_entity.id
_entity.type
_entity.pdbx_description
1 polymer ?
#
loop_
_entity_poly.entity_id
_entity_poly.type
_entity_poly.pdbx_seq_one_letter_code
_entity_poly.pdbx_strand_id
1 'polypeptide(L)'
;MKSNTKIATAIVASFVLGGGTVSVLHAQAKLPAYAFVEIDVKDQDGYTKDFLPKAQANIKEGGGKYIAGGFNKAISMSGSPPPTRVVLLQFPDMDMLKAFNVKQRQLEAELGSKYASFRGVAVEGVEQK
;
A
#
# COMPACT_ATOMS: atom_id res chain seq x y z
N MET A 1 10.90 0.56 44.36
CA MET A 1 9.78 1.48 44.12
C MET A 1 10.23 2.90 43.90
N LYS A 2 10.84 3.47 44.92
CA LYS A 2 11.31 4.85 44.85
C LYS A 2 12.33 5.05 43.75
N SER A 3 13.25 4.11 43.59
CA SER A 3 14.27 4.20 42.56
C SER A 3 13.68 4.14 41.17
N ASN A 4 12.61 3.38 40.98
CA ASN A 4 11.97 3.30 39.70
C ASN A 4 11.33 4.62 39.29
N THR A 5 10.74 5.30 40.27
CA THR A 5 10.17 6.62 40.04
C THR A 5 11.23 7.62 39.61
N LYS A 6 12.39 7.54 40.26
CA LYS A 6 13.51 8.41 39.94
C LYS A 6 14.01 8.15 38.53
N ILE A 7 14.07 6.89 38.14
CA ILE A 7 14.48 6.50 36.80
C ILE A 7 13.49 7.09 35.74
N ALA A 8 12.21 6.98 36.02
CA ALA A 8 11.20 7.54 35.14
C ALA A 8 11.38 9.03 34.95
N THR A 9 11.71 9.72 36.03
CA THR A 9 11.96 11.18 35.94
C THR A 9 13.18 11.47 35.07
N ALA A 10 14.21 10.67 35.20
CA ALA A 10 15.40 10.85 34.37
C ALA A 10 15.08 10.66 32.89
N ILE A 11 14.25 9.71 32.58
CA ILE A 11 13.82 9.47 31.21
C ILE A 11 13.08 10.69 30.66
N VAL A 12 12.21 11.27 31.47
CA VAL A 12 11.47 12.47 31.05
C VAL A 12 12.43 13.61 30.77
N ALA A 13 13.44 13.79 31.60
CA ALA A 13 14.44 14.81 31.37
C ALA A 13 15.18 14.58 30.05
N SER A 14 15.48 13.34 29.75
CA SER A 14 16.13 13.00 28.49
C SER A 14 15.23 13.38 27.30
N PHE A 15 13.93 13.22 27.47
CA PHE A 15 12.98 13.60 26.44
C PHE A 15 13.04 15.10 26.13
N VAL A 16 13.15 15.91 27.14
CA VAL A 16 13.22 17.35 26.94
C VAL A 16 14.42 17.70 26.07
N LEU A 17 15.56 17.10 26.33
CA LEU A 17 16.73 17.29 25.51
C LEU A 17 16.56 16.63 24.14
N GLY A 18 15.79 15.58 24.09
CA GLY A 18 15.56 14.85 22.86
C GLY A 18 14.48 15.44 21.96
N GLY A 19 13.93 16.59 22.30
CA GLY A 19 12.88 17.19 21.48
C GLY A 19 13.29 17.41 20.04
N GLY A 20 14.52 17.87 19.81
CA GLY A 20 15.05 18.02 18.47
C GLY A 20 15.23 16.69 17.77
N THR A 21 15.63 15.66 18.52
CA THR A 21 15.78 14.32 17.97
C THR A 21 14.44 13.76 17.51
N VAL A 22 13.39 13.96 18.28
CA VAL A 22 12.05 13.53 17.90
C VAL A 22 11.63 14.20 16.60
N SER A 23 11.88 15.49 16.45
CA SER A 23 11.56 16.21 15.23
C SER A 23 12.33 15.66 14.03
N VAL A 24 13.59 15.34 14.22
CA VAL A 24 14.40 14.73 13.16
C VAL A 24 13.85 13.37 12.75
N LEU A 25 13.49 12.54 13.73
CA LEU A 25 12.91 11.24 13.44
C LEU A 25 11.60 11.37 12.68
N HIS A 26 10.78 12.33 13.06
CA HIS A 26 9.53 12.59 12.37
C HIS A 26 9.79 13.03 10.93
N ALA A 27 10.79 13.89 10.71
CA ALA A 27 11.17 14.32 9.38
C ALA A 27 11.70 13.18 8.53
N GLN A 28 12.22 12.11 9.16
CA GLN A 28 12.73 10.94 8.48
C GLN A 28 11.66 9.85 8.31
N ALA A 29 10.47 10.04 8.84
CA ALA A 29 9.39 9.08 8.70
C ALA A 29 9.06 8.89 7.22
N LYS A 30 8.89 7.65 6.82
CA LYS A 30 8.56 7.32 5.44
C LYS A 30 7.13 7.71 5.13
N LEU A 31 6.93 8.22 3.94
CA LEU A 31 5.60 8.53 3.44
C LEU A 31 4.91 7.25 2.97
N PRO A 32 3.57 7.21 3.02
CA PRO A 32 2.86 6.08 2.45
C PRO A 32 3.09 6.01 0.95
N ALA A 33 2.89 4.83 0.39
CA ALA A 33 2.98 4.63 -1.05
C ALA A 33 1.67 4.05 -1.55
N TYR A 34 1.35 4.36 -2.79
CA TYR A 34 0.08 3.95 -3.39
C TYR A 34 0.34 3.19 -4.68
N ALA A 35 -0.41 2.11 -4.86
CA ALA A 35 -0.42 1.38 -6.12
C ALA A 35 -1.73 1.70 -6.83
N PHE A 36 -1.62 2.27 -8.01
CA PHE A 36 -2.74 2.55 -8.88
C PHE A 36 -2.77 1.47 -9.95
N VAL A 37 -3.78 0.61 -9.91
CA VAL A 37 -3.81 -0.59 -10.76
C VAL A 37 -5.04 -0.59 -11.63
N GLU A 38 -4.81 -0.73 -12.94
CA GLU A 38 -5.85 -0.86 -13.95
C GLU A 38 -5.86 -2.30 -14.42
N ILE A 39 -7.01 -2.93 -14.37
CA ILE A 39 -7.17 -4.35 -14.68
C ILE A 39 -8.29 -4.52 -15.70
N ASP A 40 -7.94 -5.05 -16.86
CA ASP A 40 -8.92 -5.40 -17.88
C ASP A 40 -9.24 -6.88 -17.70
N VAL A 41 -10.36 -7.16 -17.03
CA VAL A 41 -10.77 -8.52 -16.68
C VAL A 41 -11.52 -9.12 -17.86
N LYS A 42 -10.99 -10.21 -18.40
CA LYS A 42 -11.56 -10.90 -19.55
C LYS A 42 -12.43 -12.09 -19.15
N ASP A 43 -12.08 -12.73 -18.04
CA ASP A 43 -12.85 -13.83 -17.47
C ASP A 43 -13.10 -13.51 -16.00
N GLN A 44 -14.25 -12.93 -15.73
CA GLN A 44 -14.56 -12.46 -14.38
C GLN A 44 -14.71 -13.61 -13.38
N ASP A 45 -15.29 -14.73 -13.79
CA ASP A 45 -15.46 -15.86 -12.91
C ASP A 45 -14.13 -16.46 -12.48
N GLY A 46 -13.24 -16.71 -13.44
CA GLY A 46 -11.90 -17.22 -13.16
C GLY A 46 -11.08 -16.24 -12.35
N TYR A 47 -11.15 -14.98 -12.71
CA TYR A 47 -10.44 -13.91 -11.97
C TYR A 47 -10.87 -13.89 -10.50
N THR A 48 -12.16 -13.90 -10.26
CA THR A 48 -12.73 -13.80 -8.91
C THR A 48 -12.46 -15.05 -8.07
N LYS A 49 -12.55 -16.22 -8.69
CA LYS A 49 -12.39 -17.48 -7.95
C LYS A 49 -10.94 -17.87 -7.73
N ASP A 50 -10.12 -17.72 -8.78
CA ASP A 50 -8.76 -18.28 -8.74
C ASP A 50 -7.70 -17.23 -8.42
N PHE A 51 -7.80 -16.04 -9.00
CA PHE A 51 -6.76 -15.03 -8.87
C PHE A 51 -6.99 -14.10 -7.68
N LEU A 52 -8.17 -13.53 -7.57
CA LEU A 52 -8.45 -12.46 -6.61
C LEU A 52 -8.14 -12.83 -5.16
N PRO A 53 -8.52 -14.03 -4.66
CA PRO A 53 -8.19 -14.39 -3.28
C PRO A 53 -6.69 -14.40 -3.00
N LYS A 54 -5.90 -14.86 -3.96
CA LYS A 54 -4.43 -14.89 -3.82
C LYS A 54 -3.84 -13.49 -3.87
N ALA A 55 -4.38 -12.64 -4.74
CA ALA A 55 -3.97 -11.24 -4.81
C ALA A 55 -4.27 -10.51 -3.50
N GLN A 56 -5.45 -10.74 -2.94
CA GLN A 56 -5.84 -10.16 -1.65
C GLN A 56 -4.92 -10.61 -0.52
N ALA A 57 -4.53 -11.88 -0.52
CA ALA A 57 -3.58 -12.40 0.47
C ALA A 57 -2.21 -11.72 0.35
N ASN A 58 -1.73 -11.53 -0.88
CA ASN A 58 -0.46 -10.83 -1.11
C ASN A 58 -0.51 -9.38 -0.64
N ILE A 59 -1.60 -8.70 -0.90
CA ILE A 59 -1.79 -7.31 -0.47
C ILE A 59 -1.74 -7.23 1.06
N LYS A 60 -2.50 -8.07 1.73
CA LYS A 60 -2.55 -8.08 3.19
C LYS A 60 -1.19 -8.42 3.79
N GLU A 61 -0.53 -9.44 3.27
CA GLU A 61 0.80 -9.86 3.73
C GLU A 61 1.82 -8.75 3.56
N GLY A 62 1.72 -7.98 2.48
CA GLY A 62 2.62 -6.86 2.21
C GLY A 62 2.30 -5.59 2.98
N GLY A 63 1.28 -5.60 3.84
CA GLY A 63 0.88 -4.44 4.61
C GLY A 63 -0.01 -3.47 3.86
N GLY A 64 -0.52 -3.89 2.71
CA GLY A 64 -1.38 -3.06 1.89
C GLY A 64 -2.85 -3.15 2.26
N LYS A 65 -3.60 -2.19 1.78
CA LYS A 65 -5.06 -2.18 1.93
C LYS A 65 -5.69 -1.49 0.74
N TYR A 66 -6.93 -1.88 0.44
CA TYR A 66 -7.72 -1.20 -0.58
C TYR A 66 -8.23 0.11 -0.01
N ILE A 67 -8.05 1.19 -0.75
CA ILE A 67 -8.60 2.49 -0.34
C ILE A 67 -9.59 3.06 -1.35
N ALA A 68 -9.63 2.54 -2.55
CA ALA A 68 -10.61 2.97 -3.56
C ALA A 68 -10.71 1.94 -4.67
N GLY A 69 -11.83 1.94 -5.36
CA GLY A 69 -11.99 1.19 -6.59
C GLY A 69 -12.71 -0.13 -6.44
N GLY A 70 -12.62 -0.94 -7.47
CA GLY A 70 -13.31 -2.22 -7.58
C GLY A 70 -13.85 -2.42 -8.98
N PHE A 71 -14.68 -3.44 -9.15
CA PHE A 71 -15.31 -3.70 -10.45
C PHE A 71 -16.27 -2.57 -10.79
N ASN A 72 -16.09 -1.99 -11.99
CA ASN A 72 -16.98 -0.96 -12.54
C ASN A 72 -17.16 0.24 -11.61
N LYS A 73 -16.09 0.60 -10.90
CA LYS A 73 -16.11 1.71 -9.94
C LYS A 73 -15.42 2.96 -10.45
N ALA A 74 -14.79 2.89 -11.62
CA ALA A 74 -14.09 4.03 -12.20
C ALA A 74 -14.90 4.64 -13.35
N ILE A 75 -14.80 5.95 -13.49
CA ILE A 75 -15.39 6.66 -14.63
C ILE A 75 -14.29 7.42 -15.34
N SER A 76 -14.48 7.65 -16.62
CA SER A 76 -13.56 8.51 -17.39
C SER A 76 -13.82 9.97 -17.05
N MET A 77 -12.78 10.68 -16.73
CA MET A 77 -12.83 12.14 -16.61
C MET A 77 -12.44 12.79 -17.93
N SER A 78 -11.56 12.14 -18.68
CA SER A 78 -11.15 12.58 -20.01
C SER A 78 -10.42 11.41 -20.66
N GLY A 79 -10.48 11.35 -22.00
CA GLY A 79 -9.82 10.30 -22.74
C GLY A 79 -10.61 9.02 -22.80
N SER A 80 -9.90 7.90 -22.92
CA SER A 80 -10.50 6.59 -23.10
C SER A 80 -11.26 6.13 -21.84
N PRO A 81 -12.28 5.28 -22.01
CA PRO A 81 -12.97 4.70 -20.87
C PRO A 81 -12.01 3.89 -20.00
N PRO A 82 -12.27 3.81 -18.68
CA PRO A 82 -11.44 2.97 -17.81
C PRO A 82 -11.69 1.49 -18.07
N PRO A 83 -10.73 0.62 -17.68
CA PRO A 83 -10.94 -0.82 -17.78
C PRO A 83 -11.97 -1.30 -16.75
N THR A 84 -12.27 -2.59 -16.80
CA THR A 84 -13.29 -3.21 -15.95
C THR A 84 -13.08 -2.98 -14.48
N ARG A 85 -11.82 -2.96 -14.04
CA ARG A 85 -11.48 -2.84 -12.63
C ARG A 85 -10.32 -1.87 -12.45
N VAL A 86 -10.53 -0.89 -11.61
CA VAL A 86 -9.46 0.04 -11.19
C VAL A 86 -9.43 0.01 -9.68
N VAL A 87 -8.27 -0.19 -9.10
CA VAL A 87 -8.11 -0.21 -7.66
C VAL A 87 -6.96 0.68 -7.23
N LEU A 88 -7.12 1.28 -6.07
CA LEU A 88 -6.07 2.05 -5.43
C LEU A 88 -5.74 1.37 -4.11
N LEU A 89 -4.47 1.01 -3.95
CA LEU A 89 -3.96 0.36 -2.75
C LEU A 89 -3.04 1.32 -2.02
N GLN A 90 -3.01 1.20 -0.70
CA GLN A 90 -2.09 1.97 0.13
C GLN A 90 -1.18 1.02 0.89
N PHE A 91 0.12 1.34 0.92
CA PHE A 91 1.12 0.62 1.69
C PHE A 91 1.81 1.58 2.65
N PRO A 92 2.38 1.07 3.76
CA PRO A 92 3.05 1.94 4.73
C PRO A 92 4.18 2.77 4.14
N ASP A 93 4.90 2.24 3.16
CA ASP A 93 5.98 2.95 2.47
C ASP A 93 6.26 2.30 1.12
N MET A 94 7.12 2.94 0.35
CA MET A 94 7.46 2.46 -0.99
C MET A 94 8.25 1.14 -0.96
N ASP A 95 9.06 0.91 0.04
CA ASP A 95 9.84 -0.34 0.13
C ASP A 95 8.91 -1.54 0.29
N MET A 96 7.88 -1.41 1.14
CA MET A 96 6.89 -2.47 1.32
C MET A 96 6.08 -2.70 0.06
N LEU A 97 5.72 -1.63 -0.63
CA LEU A 97 5.02 -1.76 -1.91
C LEU A 97 5.86 -2.50 -2.94
N LYS A 98 7.14 -2.16 -3.05
CA LYS A 98 8.05 -2.85 -3.97
C LYS A 98 8.18 -4.33 -3.65
N ALA A 99 8.27 -4.68 -2.37
CA ALA A 99 8.35 -6.07 -1.95
C ALA A 99 7.07 -6.84 -2.32
N PHE A 100 5.92 -6.24 -2.08
CA PHE A 100 4.63 -6.78 -2.50
C PHE A 100 4.63 -7.00 -4.02
N ASN A 101 5.09 -6.01 -4.78
CA ASN A 101 5.03 -6.05 -6.24
C ASN A 101 5.79 -7.24 -6.82
N VAL A 102 6.90 -7.63 -6.21
CA VAL A 102 7.67 -8.80 -6.69
C VAL A 102 6.79 -10.05 -6.68
N LYS A 103 6.12 -10.33 -5.57
CA LYS A 103 5.21 -11.48 -5.47
C LYS A 103 4.01 -11.35 -6.38
N GLN A 104 3.46 -10.16 -6.45
CA GLN A 104 2.27 -9.90 -7.25
C GLN A 104 2.53 -10.11 -8.74
N ARG A 105 3.68 -9.67 -9.21
CA ARG A 105 4.07 -9.88 -10.61
C ARG A 105 4.21 -11.36 -10.95
N GLN A 106 4.74 -12.14 -10.02
CA GLN A 106 4.81 -13.59 -10.20
C GLN A 106 3.42 -14.20 -10.30
N LEU A 107 2.52 -13.80 -9.42
CA LEU A 107 1.15 -14.30 -9.43
C LEU A 107 0.44 -13.91 -10.73
N GLU A 108 0.63 -12.69 -11.19
CA GLU A 108 0.06 -12.25 -12.47
C GLU A 108 0.56 -13.09 -13.63
N ALA A 109 1.87 -13.36 -13.66
CA ALA A 109 2.46 -14.15 -14.73
C ALA A 109 2.01 -15.61 -14.71
N GLU A 110 1.91 -16.20 -13.53
CA GLU A 110 1.58 -17.63 -13.39
C GLU A 110 0.08 -17.90 -13.52
N LEU A 111 -0.76 -16.99 -13.05
CA LEU A 111 -2.19 -17.21 -12.94
C LEU A 111 -3.02 -16.08 -13.51
N GLY A 112 -2.71 -14.84 -13.14
CA GLY A 112 -3.55 -13.70 -13.46
C GLY A 112 -3.73 -13.47 -14.96
N SER A 113 -2.69 -13.69 -15.73
CA SER A 113 -2.71 -13.48 -17.19
C SER A 113 -3.72 -14.37 -17.91
N LYS A 114 -4.16 -15.44 -17.28
CA LYS A 114 -5.22 -16.30 -17.83
C LYS A 114 -6.56 -15.59 -17.87
N TYR A 115 -6.78 -14.63 -16.99
CA TYR A 115 -8.09 -14.01 -16.78
C TYR A 115 -8.13 -12.52 -17.04
N ALA A 116 -6.98 -11.87 -17.07
CA ALA A 116 -6.95 -10.41 -17.15
C ALA A 116 -5.61 -9.90 -17.66
N SER A 117 -5.58 -8.63 -18.03
CA SER A 117 -4.35 -7.90 -18.28
C SER A 117 -4.25 -6.79 -17.23
N PHE A 118 -3.01 -6.46 -16.86
CA PHE A 118 -2.73 -5.59 -15.73
C PHE A 118 -1.81 -4.46 -16.14
N ARG A 119 -2.08 -3.28 -15.60
CA ARG A 119 -1.19 -2.14 -15.68
C ARG A 119 -1.22 -1.42 -14.35
N GLY A 120 -0.05 -1.11 -13.80
CA GLY A 120 0.00 -0.44 -12.51
C GLY A 120 1.16 0.51 -12.41
N VAL A 121 0.97 1.52 -11.59
CA VAL A 121 2.03 2.45 -11.23
C VAL A 121 2.07 2.60 -9.72
N ALA A 122 3.26 2.79 -9.19
CA ALA A 122 3.47 3.05 -7.78
C ALA A 122 3.77 4.54 -7.61
N VAL A 123 3.13 5.16 -6.64
CA VAL A 123 3.25 6.59 -6.41
C VAL A 123 3.52 6.83 -4.93
N GLU A 124 4.55 7.61 -4.64
CA GLU A 124 4.84 7.98 -3.26
C GLU A 124 3.87 9.06 -2.82
N GLY A 125 3.39 8.97 -1.59
CA GLY A 125 2.54 9.97 -1.01
C GLY A 125 3.27 11.28 -0.81
N VAL A 126 2.52 12.34 -0.63
CA VAL A 126 3.08 13.66 -0.33
C VAL A 126 2.61 14.10 1.04
N GLU A 127 3.46 14.86 1.70
CA GLU A 127 3.11 15.43 2.99
C GLU A 127 2.07 16.52 2.78
N GLN A 128 1.00 16.46 3.55
CA GLN A 128 -0.06 17.47 3.49
C GLN A 128 0.34 18.67 4.34
N LYS A 129 0.09 19.86 3.83
CA LYS A 129 0.39 21.10 4.52
C LYS A 129 -0.87 21.76 5.04
#